data_156a0de8d815132e95cf7c5e759c6dfb
#
_entry.id   156a0de8d815132e95cf7c5e759c6dfb
#
_cell.length_a   1.000
_cell.length_b   1.000
_cell.length_c   1.000
_cell.angle_alpha   90.00
_cell.angle_beta   90.00
_cell.angle_gamma   90.00
#
_symmetry.space_group_name_H-M   'P 1'
#
loop_
_entity.id
_entity.type
_entity.pdbx_description
1 polymer ?
#
loop_
_entity_poly.entity_id
_entity_poly.type
_entity_poly.pdbx_seq_one_letter_code
_entity_poly.pdbx_strand_id
1 'polypeptide(L)'
;MRTVDVIVAGTGGMGTAAAAHLARRGAGVLALDRFPPGHARGSSHGQTRLIRLAYFEHPDYVPLLRRARGLWRGLEQDTGSRLLVECGLLASGPAAGDVIAGTLRSAAAHALAVERMTAREAMGRWPAFRIPDAWESVFEREAGYLAVEACVRAHAEVAGRRGAVIEADHDVRGWRVEGNGVVVETSRETVSAGRLVLCPGPWAADLVRLPAVPFTVLRKSLFWYAPAAGLAPAAAAALPAFAFDTPRGFWYGFPMLDGRGLKIAEHTGGRVAADPLDVDRAIDPAEQAAVEGWLADHLPGVGRTRTDHAVCLYTMSPDHHFVVGLHPEHPQVALAAGFSGHGFKFASVIGEILADLALDGTTRLPAGFLAPGRFAEHVAGRDP
;
A
#
# COMPACT_ATOMS: atom_id res chain seq x y z
N MET A 1 8.07 18.10 29.72
CA MET A 1 7.41 17.21 28.75
C MET A 1 6.95 18.06 27.58
N ARG A 2 7.34 17.71 26.36
CA ARG A 2 6.91 18.39 25.13
C ARG A 2 5.41 18.17 24.92
N THR A 3 4.69 19.18 24.45
CA THR A 3 3.25 19.11 24.18
C THR A 3 2.95 19.62 22.78
N VAL A 4 2.11 18.92 22.02
CA VAL A 4 1.68 19.28 20.65
C VAL A 4 0.18 19.03 20.47
N ASP A 5 -0.40 19.47 19.37
CA ASP A 5 -1.83 19.19 19.12
C ASP A 5 -2.04 17.72 18.75
N VAL A 6 -1.20 17.19 17.84
CA VAL A 6 -1.32 15.82 17.32
C VAL A 6 0.04 15.15 17.22
N ILE A 7 0.15 13.94 17.77
CA ILE A 7 1.27 13.03 17.47
C ILE A 7 0.86 12.07 16.37
N VAL A 8 1.75 11.85 15.38
CA VAL A 8 1.63 10.80 14.37
C VAL A 8 2.71 9.75 14.65
N ALA A 9 2.33 8.55 15.01
CA ALA A 9 3.24 7.43 15.24
C ALA A 9 3.38 6.56 14.00
N GLY A 10 4.56 6.59 13.38
CA GLY A 10 4.89 5.98 12.10
C GLY A 10 4.87 6.98 10.95
N THR A 11 6.00 7.11 10.22
CA THR A 11 6.17 8.02 9.07
C THR A 11 6.36 7.28 7.74
N GLY A 12 5.72 6.12 7.62
CA GLY A 12 5.53 5.43 6.33
C GLY A 12 4.51 6.15 5.44
N GLY A 13 3.98 5.45 4.43
CA GLY A 13 3.05 6.04 3.46
C GLY A 13 1.83 6.71 4.10
N MET A 14 1.20 6.06 5.09
CA MET A 14 -0.01 6.58 5.73
C MET A 14 0.29 7.74 6.68
N GLY A 15 1.35 7.61 7.50
CA GLY A 15 1.65 8.60 8.52
C GLY A 15 2.19 9.90 7.94
N THR A 16 3.03 9.87 6.91
CA THR A 16 3.47 11.11 6.25
C THR A 16 2.31 11.82 5.55
N ALA A 17 1.38 11.07 4.96
CA ALA A 17 0.16 11.63 4.39
C ALA A 17 -0.73 12.26 5.47
N ALA A 18 -0.94 11.57 6.61
CA ALA A 18 -1.69 12.11 7.74
C ALA A 18 -1.03 13.40 8.27
N ALA A 19 0.29 13.40 8.48
CA ALA A 19 1.01 14.59 8.92
C ALA A 19 0.84 15.77 7.95
N ALA A 20 0.89 15.52 6.63
CA ALA A 20 0.67 16.56 5.63
C ALA A 20 -0.76 17.14 5.68
N HIS A 21 -1.78 16.29 5.81
CA HIS A 21 -3.17 16.74 5.90
C HIS A 21 -3.47 17.48 7.20
N LEU A 22 -2.96 17.00 8.33
CA LEU A 22 -3.07 17.68 9.64
C LEU A 22 -2.42 19.06 9.61
N ALA A 23 -1.17 19.15 9.11
CA ALA A 23 -0.45 20.40 9.03
C ALA A 23 -1.11 21.41 8.06
N ARG A 24 -1.70 20.94 6.93
CA ARG A 24 -2.49 21.80 6.04
C ARG A 24 -3.71 22.40 6.73
N ARG A 25 -4.24 21.74 7.75
CA ARG A 25 -5.36 22.21 8.58
C ARG A 25 -4.92 23.06 9.78
N GLY A 26 -3.62 23.35 9.91
CA GLY A 26 -3.05 24.22 10.92
C GLY A 26 -2.77 23.57 12.27
N ALA A 27 -2.85 22.24 12.37
CA ALA A 27 -2.51 21.54 13.60
C ALA A 27 -0.98 21.55 13.85
N GLY A 28 -0.58 21.70 15.10
CA GLY A 28 0.80 21.48 15.55
C GLY A 28 1.12 19.98 15.59
N VAL A 29 1.83 19.48 14.57
CA VAL A 29 2.08 18.05 14.36
C VAL A 29 3.50 17.67 14.73
N LEU A 30 3.64 16.59 15.51
CA LEU A 30 4.88 15.86 15.72
C LEU A 30 4.74 14.45 15.17
N ALA A 31 5.45 14.12 14.11
CA ALA A 31 5.47 12.78 13.53
C ALA A 31 6.77 12.05 13.93
N LEU A 32 6.62 10.87 14.51
CA LEU A 32 7.69 10.08 15.11
C LEU A 32 7.82 8.73 14.43
N ASP A 33 9.03 8.32 14.12
CA ASP A 33 9.33 6.99 13.59
C ASP A 33 10.71 6.53 14.04
N ARG A 34 10.92 5.24 14.04
CA ARG A 34 12.22 4.60 14.23
C ARG A 34 13.19 4.91 13.09
N PHE A 35 12.66 5.14 11.88
CA PHE A 35 13.42 5.30 10.64
C PHE A 35 13.01 6.58 9.89
N PRO A 36 13.89 7.16 9.07
CA PRO A 36 13.53 8.34 8.27
C PRO A 36 12.47 8.01 7.20
N PRO A 37 11.64 9.00 6.77
CA PRO A 37 10.66 8.80 5.70
C PRO A 37 11.26 8.25 4.40
N GLY A 38 10.64 7.21 3.85
CA GLY A 38 11.12 6.52 2.63
C GLY A 38 12.15 5.41 2.89
N HIS A 39 12.32 4.98 4.13
CA HIS A 39 13.17 3.84 4.50
C HIS A 39 12.69 2.50 3.94
N ALA A 40 13.59 1.50 3.87
CA ALA A 40 13.30 0.17 3.35
C ALA A 40 13.00 -0.89 4.43
N ARG A 41 12.65 -0.49 5.67
CA ARG A 41 12.42 -1.42 6.78
C ARG A 41 10.97 -1.84 6.95
N GLY A 42 10.02 -1.10 6.39
CA GLY A 42 8.57 -1.35 6.49
C GLY A 42 7.95 -1.84 5.18
N SER A 43 6.75 -1.28 4.86
CA SER A 43 5.93 -1.67 3.71
C SER A 43 5.94 -0.66 2.55
N SER A 44 6.53 0.54 2.76
CA SER A 44 6.43 1.67 1.83
C SER A 44 7.76 1.93 1.10
N HIS A 45 8.26 0.91 0.38
CA HIS A 45 9.50 0.98 -0.39
C HIS A 45 9.49 0.01 -1.57
N GLY A 46 10.57 -0.06 -2.34
CA GLY A 46 10.77 -0.98 -3.47
C GLY A 46 10.25 -0.40 -4.77
N GLN A 47 10.51 0.88 -5.01
CA GLN A 47 10.34 1.63 -6.25
C GLN A 47 8.88 1.94 -6.62
N THR A 48 8.01 0.96 -6.72
CA THR A 48 6.67 1.11 -7.31
C THR A 48 5.57 0.40 -6.52
N ARG A 49 4.34 0.92 -6.63
CA ARG A 49 3.10 0.24 -6.24
C ARG A 49 2.03 0.49 -7.30
N LEU A 50 1.23 -0.53 -7.60
CA LEU A 50 0.09 -0.40 -8.51
C LEU A 50 -0.92 0.62 -7.99
N ILE A 51 -1.46 1.44 -8.89
CA ILE A 51 -2.66 2.23 -8.68
C ILE A 51 -3.66 1.91 -9.81
N ARG A 52 -4.92 1.67 -9.45
CA ARG A 52 -6.02 1.34 -10.34
C ARG A 52 -7.33 1.75 -9.70
N LEU A 53 -8.36 2.00 -10.49
CA LEU A 53 -9.71 2.32 -10.00
C LEU A 53 -10.62 1.09 -9.99
N ALA A 54 -10.54 0.26 -11.03
CA ALA A 54 -11.31 -0.99 -11.12
C ALA A 54 -10.77 -2.02 -10.12
N TYR A 55 -11.31 -1.97 -8.90
CA TYR A 55 -10.75 -2.64 -7.73
C TYR A 55 -11.42 -3.98 -7.47
N PHE A 56 -10.71 -5.08 -7.71
CA PHE A 56 -11.30 -6.42 -7.63
C PHE A 56 -11.62 -6.86 -6.20
N GLU A 57 -10.91 -6.36 -5.21
CA GLU A 57 -11.09 -6.76 -3.81
C GLU A 57 -12.46 -6.37 -3.27
N HIS A 58 -12.95 -5.15 -3.55
CA HIS A 58 -14.32 -4.74 -3.25
C HIS A 58 -14.68 -3.41 -3.94
N PRO A 59 -15.92 -3.25 -4.48
CA PRO A 59 -16.35 -2.02 -5.14
C PRO A 59 -16.33 -0.77 -4.25
N ASP A 60 -16.56 -0.90 -2.94
CA ASP A 60 -16.61 0.23 -2.00
C ASP A 60 -15.28 0.98 -1.86
N TYR A 61 -14.17 0.38 -2.31
CA TYR A 61 -12.90 1.09 -2.40
C TYR A 61 -12.83 2.12 -3.53
N VAL A 62 -13.66 2.01 -4.57
CA VAL A 62 -13.56 2.87 -5.77
C VAL A 62 -13.75 4.35 -5.45
N PRO A 63 -14.71 4.80 -4.63
CA PRO A 63 -14.82 6.21 -4.25
C PRO A 63 -13.55 6.74 -3.56
N LEU A 64 -12.94 5.95 -2.69
CA LEU A 64 -11.69 6.29 -2.02
C LEU A 64 -10.52 6.37 -3.03
N LEU A 65 -10.46 5.46 -4.01
CA LEU A 65 -9.44 5.49 -5.07
C LEU A 65 -9.56 6.71 -5.98
N ARG A 66 -10.77 7.12 -6.34
CA ARG A 66 -11.00 8.37 -7.08
C ARG A 66 -10.47 9.57 -6.30
N ARG A 67 -10.76 9.63 -5.00
CA ARG A 67 -10.23 10.68 -4.13
C ARG A 67 -8.71 10.61 -4.03
N ALA A 68 -8.17 9.42 -3.79
CA ALA A 68 -6.71 9.20 -3.70
C ALA A 68 -5.99 9.69 -4.96
N ARG A 69 -6.50 9.35 -6.17
CA ARG A 69 -5.91 9.80 -7.43
C ARG A 69 -5.87 11.32 -7.53
N GLY A 70 -6.95 12.00 -7.16
CA GLY A 70 -6.98 13.47 -7.13
C GLY A 70 -5.96 14.05 -6.16
N LEU A 71 -5.82 13.46 -4.98
CA LEU A 71 -4.84 13.87 -3.96
C LEU A 71 -3.39 13.61 -4.41
N TRP A 72 -3.11 12.50 -5.10
CA TRP A 72 -1.79 12.26 -5.69
C TRP A 72 -1.42 13.32 -6.74
N ARG A 73 -2.35 13.68 -7.63
CA ARG A 73 -2.15 14.77 -8.59
C ARG A 73 -1.94 16.13 -7.91
N GLY A 74 -2.69 16.41 -6.85
CA GLY A 74 -2.48 17.62 -6.04
C GLY A 74 -1.09 17.63 -5.38
N LEU A 75 -0.62 16.49 -4.88
CA LEU A 75 0.72 16.38 -4.29
C LEU A 75 1.83 16.60 -5.33
N GLU A 76 1.65 16.11 -6.57
CA GLU A 76 2.56 16.41 -7.68
C GLU A 76 2.65 17.90 -7.95
N GLN A 77 1.52 18.61 -7.95
CA GLN A 77 1.47 20.06 -8.13
C GLN A 77 2.17 20.81 -6.99
N ASP A 78 1.95 20.39 -5.74
CA ASP A 78 2.54 21.02 -4.55
C ASP A 78 4.06 20.88 -4.48
N THR A 79 4.61 19.79 -5.05
CA THR A 79 6.03 19.44 -4.91
C THR A 79 6.84 19.52 -6.20
N GLY A 80 6.18 19.65 -7.34
CA GLY A 80 6.82 19.55 -8.66
C GLY A 80 7.35 18.16 -9.00
N SER A 81 7.02 17.16 -8.19
CA SER A 81 7.50 15.77 -8.33
C SER A 81 6.59 14.95 -9.22
N ARG A 82 7.14 14.03 -10.02
CA ARG A 82 6.36 13.04 -10.73
C ARG A 82 6.17 11.81 -9.85
N LEU A 83 4.96 11.60 -9.34
CA LEU A 83 4.63 10.55 -8.37
C LEU A 83 3.74 9.45 -8.96
N LEU A 84 2.76 9.84 -9.77
CA LEU A 84 1.78 8.98 -10.42
C LEU A 84 2.06 8.87 -11.92
N VAL A 85 2.34 7.67 -12.39
CA VAL A 85 2.56 7.37 -13.81
C VAL A 85 1.46 6.45 -14.32
N GLU A 86 0.67 6.97 -15.26
CA GLU A 86 -0.41 6.24 -15.94
C GLU A 86 0.15 5.53 -17.18
N CYS A 87 0.68 4.33 -16.96
CA CYS A 87 1.16 3.46 -18.03
C CYS A 87 0.14 2.39 -18.43
N GLY A 88 -1.06 2.43 -17.84
CA GLY A 88 -2.06 1.38 -17.92
C GLY A 88 -1.77 0.18 -17.02
N LEU A 89 -2.79 -0.65 -16.82
CA LEU A 89 -2.69 -1.95 -16.14
C LEU A 89 -3.39 -3.01 -16.97
N LEU A 90 -2.66 -4.06 -17.33
CA LEU A 90 -3.19 -5.29 -17.91
C LEU A 90 -3.39 -6.32 -16.81
N ALA A 91 -4.65 -6.62 -16.47
CA ALA A 91 -4.99 -7.74 -15.60
C ALA A 91 -5.38 -8.95 -16.46
N SER A 92 -4.83 -10.14 -16.19
CA SER A 92 -5.12 -11.35 -16.95
C SER A 92 -5.33 -12.56 -16.01
N GLY A 93 -6.27 -13.43 -16.36
CA GLY A 93 -6.57 -14.61 -15.57
C GLY A 93 -7.81 -15.34 -16.07
N PRO A 94 -8.26 -16.41 -15.36
CA PRO A 94 -9.52 -17.07 -15.65
C PRO A 94 -10.69 -16.09 -15.62
N ALA A 95 -11.63 -16.17 -16.56
CA ALA A 95 -12.76 -15.25 -16.65
C ALA A 95 -13.62 -15.21 -15.37
N ALA A 96 -13.80 -16.35 -14.71
CA ALA A 96 -14.53 -16.49 -13.45
C ALA A 96 -13.62 -16.30 -12.21
N GLY A 97 -12.33 -16.05 -12.39
CA GLY A 97 -11.38 -15.78 -11.30
C GLY A 97 -11.68 -14.45 -10.60
N ASP A 98 -11.30 -14.36 -9.34
CA ASP A 98 -11.58 -13.19 -8.50
C ASP A 98 -11.08 -11.87 -9.10
N VAL A 99 -9.92 -11.89 -9.73
CA VAL A 99 -9.31 -10.69 -10.32
C VAL A 99 -10.14 -10.17 -11.50
N ILE A 100 -10.45 -11.02 -12.47
CA ILE A 100 -11.19 -10.60 -13.68
C ILE A 100 -12.64 -10.28 -13.33
N ALA A 101 -13.34 -11.20 -12.65
CA ALA A 101 -14.75 -10.99 -12.29
C ALA A 101 -14.91 -9.81 -11.32
N GLY A 102 -14.03 -9.65 -10.33
CA GLY A 102 -14.06 -8.54 -9.38
C GLY A 102 -13.77 -7.19 -10.05
N THR A 103 -12.78 -7.14 -10.97
CA THR A 103 -12.46 -5.93 -11.74
C THR A 103 -13.67 -5.49 -12.57
N LEU A 104 -14.30 -6.40 -13.32
CA LEU A 104 -15.47 -6.09 -14.15
C LEU A 104 -16.68 -5.67 -13.31
N ARG A 105 -16.90 -6.33 -12.16
CA ARG A 105 -17.96 -5.96 -11.20
C ARG A 105 -17.77 -4.53 -10.68
N SER A 106 -16.57 -4.17 -10.24
CA SER A 106 -16.27 -2.82 -9.77
C SER A 106 -16.37 -1.79 -10.89
N ALA A 107 -15.92 -2.14 -12.11
CA ALA A 107 -16.04 -1.28 -13.26
C ALA A 107 -17.51 -0.99 -13.61
N ALA A 108 -18.35 -2.02 -13.61
CA ALA A 108 -19.79 -1.87 -13.87
C ALA A 108 -20.48 -1.03 -12.78
N ALA A 109 -20.21 -1.32 -11.48
CA ALA A 109 -20.84 -0.63 -10.36
C ALA A 109 -20.53 0.86 -10.32
N HIS A 110 -19.36 1.27 -10.82
CA HIS A 110 -18.88 2.65 -10.76
C HIS A 110 -18.69 3.32 -12.13
N ALA A 111 -19.19 2.72 -13.21
CA ALA A 111 -19.05 3.22 -14.59
C ALA A 111 -17.59 3.59 -14.94
N LEU A 112 -16.65 2.67 -14.63
CA LEU A 112 -15.24 2.85 -14.96
C LEU A 112 -14.97 2.36 -16.39
N ALA A 113 -14.12 3.10 -17.10
CA ALA A 113 -13.70 2.73 -18.45
C ALA A 113 -12.61 1.64 -18.38
N VAL A 114 -12.98 0.41 -18.73
CA VAL A 114 -12.04 -0.71 -18.88
C VAL A 114 -12.27 -1.40 -20.23
N GLU A 115 -11.21 -1.93 -20.81
CA GLU A 115 -11.24 -2.67 -22.07
C GLU A 115 -11.14 -4.18 -21.74
N ARG A 116 -12.20 -4.95 -22.01
CA ARG A 116 -12.17 -6.42 -21.90
C ARG A 116 -11.65 -6.99 -23.21
N MET A 117 -10.72 -7.92 -23.13
CA MET A 117 -10.01 -8.52 -24.26
C MET A 117 -9.87 -10.04 -24.09
N THR A 118 -9.88 -10.75 -25.21
CA THR A 118 -9.37 -12.12 -25.26
C THR A 118 -7.86 -12.16 -25.07
N ALA A 119 -7.31 -13.34 -24.74
CA ALA A 119 -5.85 -13.53 -24.66
C ALA A 119 -5.15 -13.14 -25.97
N ARG A 120 -5.75 -13.48 -27.13
CA ARG A 120 -5.22 -13.17 -28.48
C ARG A 120 -5.16 -11.67 -28.73
N GLU A 121 -6.18 -10.92 -28.38
CA GLU A 121 -6.21 -9.46 -28.52
C GLU A 121 -5.18 -8.80 -27.63
N ALA A 122 -5.07 -9.25 -26.38
CA ALA A 122 -4.07 -8.74 -25.43
C ALA A 122 -2.64 -9.01 -25.91
N MET A 123 -2.34 -10.23 -26.37
CA MET A 123 -1.03 -10.58 -26.96
C MET A 123 -0.77 -9.86 -28.28
N GLY A 124 -1.78 -9.59 -29.08
CA GLY A 124 -1.67 -8.77 -30.28
C GLY A 124 -1.21 -7.34 -29.97
N ARG A 125 -1.70 -6.77 -28.87
CA ARG A 125 -1.33 -5.42 -28.40
C ARG A 125 0.00 -5.39 -27.66
N TRP A 126 0.30 -6.42 -26.86
CA TRP A 126 1.54 -6.55 -26.11
C TRP A 126 2.17 -7.94 -26.35
N PRO A 127 2.91 -8.12 -27.47
CA PRO A 127 3.44 -9.41 -27.88
C PRO A 127 4.49 -10.02 -26.94
N ALA A 128 4.98 -9.23 -25.96
CA ALA A 128 5.89 -9.71 -24.95
C ALA A 128 5.24 -10.70 -23.97
N PHE A 129 3.92 -10.57 -23.74
CA PHE A 129 3.21 -11.47 -22.85
C PHE A 129 2.80 -12.77 -23.54
N ARG A 130 2.73 -13.86 -22.75
CA ARG A 130 2.08 -15.11 -23.09
C ARG A 130 0.90 -15.34 -22.15
N ILE A 131 -0.28 -15.34 -22.71
CA ILE A 131 -1.55 -15.47 -21.99
C ILE A 131 -2.25 -16.73 -22.51
N PRO A 132 -2.63 -17.70 -21.65
CA PRO A 132 -3.37 -18.89 -22.08
C PRO A 132 -4.68 -18.51 -22.81
N ASP A 133 -4.98 -19.20 -23.90
CA ASP A 133 -6.16 -18.88 -24.74
C ASP A 133 -7.49 -18.92 -23.98
N ALA A 134 -7.57 -19.74 -22.91
CA ALA A 134 -8.77 -19.82 -22.05
C ALA A 134 -8.92 -18.66 -21.07
N TRP A 135 -7.96 -17.74 -20.99
CA TRP A 135 -8.01 -16.59 -20.09
C TRP A 135 -8.57 -15.36 -20.78
N GLU A 136 -9.04 -14.46 -19.94
CA GLU A 136 -9.44 -13.11 -20.33
C GLU A 136 -8.46 -12.07 -19.76
N SER A 137 -8.50 -10.91 -20.37
CA SER A 137 -7.74 -9.76 -19.93
C SER A 137 -8.63 -8.54 -19.79
N VAL A 138 -8.32 -7.70 -18.82
CA VAL A 138 -8.95 -6.39 -18.65
C VAL A 138 -7.84 -5.36 -18.60
N PHE A 139 -7.96 -4.34 -19.44
CA PHE A 139 -7.03 -3.22 -19.48
C PHE A 139 -7.68 -1.95 -18.94
N GLU A 140 -7.07 -1.34 -17.94
CA GLU A 140 -7.44 -0.04 -17.39
C GLU A 140 -6.38 0.98 -17.80
N ARG A 141 -6.75 1.91 -18.70
CA ARG A 141 -5.82 2.90 -19.26
C ARG A 141 -5.31 3.90 -18.22
N GLU A 142 -6.17 4.34 -17.30
CA GLU A 142 -5.88 5.32 -16.27
C GLU A 142 -5.16 4.73 -15.04
N ALA A 143 -4.94 3.43 -15.04
CA ALA A 143 -4.13 2.73 -14.05
C ALA A 143 -2.63 2.88 -14.35
N GLY A 144 -1.81 2.42 -13.40
CA GLY A 144 -0.36 2.47 -13.55
C GLY A 144 0.34 2.27 -12.21
N TYR A 145 1.28 3.13 -11.89
CA TYR A 145 2.05 3.00 -10.64
C TYR A 145 2.35 4.34 -9.96
N LEU A 146 2.63 4.23 -8.67
CA LEU A 146 3.16 5.29 -7.82
C LEU A 146 4.64 5.04 -7.54
N ALA A 147 5.46 6.10 -7.58
CA ALA A 147 6.85 6.10 -7.15
C ALA A 147 6.91 6.16 -5.61
N VAL A 148 7.00 5.00 -4.96
CA VAL A 148 6.69 4.82 -3.54
C VAL A 148 7.48 5.73 -2.62
N GLU A 149 8.80 5.66 -2.67
CA GLU A 149 9.67 6.43 -1.77
C GLU A 149 9.56 7.94 -2.06
N ALA A 150 9.35 8.31 -3.32
CA ALA A 150 9.09 9.71 -3.70
C ALA A 150 7.77 10.20 -3.12
N CYS A 151 6.71 9.39 -3.16
CA CYS A 151 5.42 9.71 -2.55
C CYS A 151 5.52 9.96 -1.05
N VAL A 152 6.26 9.10 -0.32
CA VAL A 152 6.47 9.25 1.12
C VAL A 152 7.24 10.54 1.42
N ARG A 153 8.33 10.80 0.70
CA ARG A 153 9.12 12.02 0.87
C ARG A 153 8.35 13.28 0.49
N ALA A 154 7.54 13.24 -0.56
CA ALA A 154 6.70 14.38 -0.99
C ALA A 154 5.68 14.76 0.10
N HIS A 155 5.00 13.79 0.71
CA HIS A 155 4.12 14.08 1.83
C HIS A 155 4.90 14.64 3.03
N ALA A 156 6.05 14.06 3.38
CA ALA A 156 6.88 14.57 4.47
C ALA A 156 7.36 16.01 4.22
N GLU A 157 7.75 16.32 2.98
CA GLU A 157 8.13 17.67 2.56
C GLU A 157 6.98 18.67 2.72
N VAL A 158 5.78 18.32 2.23
CA VAL A 158 4.60 19.19 2.38
C VAL A 158 4.26 19.38 3.86
N ALA A 159 4.31 18.32 4.68
CA ALA A 159 4.11 18.42 6.12
C ALA A 159 5.10 19.41 6.77
N GLY A 160 6.39 19.26 6.47
CA GLY A 160 7.44 20.14 6.99
C GLY A 160 7.28 21.60 6.55
N ARG A 161 6.98 21.85 5.27
CA ARG A 161 6.69 23.22 4.76
C ARG A 161 5.49 23.87 5.46
N ARG A 162 4.60 23.09 6.03
CA ARG A 162 3.40 23.52 6.79
C ARG A 162 3.62 23.54 8.31
N GLY A 163 4.86 23.35 8.77
CA GLY A 163 5.25 23.46 10.18
C GLY A 163 5.17 22.16 10.98
N ALA A 164 4.84 21.02 10.37
CA ALA A 164 4.98 19.74 11.05
C ALA A 164 6.45 19.40 11.33
N VAL A 165 6.72 18.84 12.49
CA VAL A 165 8.04 18.33 12.86
C VAL A 165 8.04 16.82 12.65
N ILE A 166 9.00 16.30 11.87
CA ILE A 166 9.15 14.87 11.60
C ILE A 166 10.50 14.43 12.15
N GLU A 167 10.50 13.54 13.11
CA GLU A 167 11.69 13.05 13.81
C GLU A 167 11.86 11.54 13.62
N ALA A 168 13.01 11.16 13.09
CA ALA A 168 13.47 9.79 13.03
C ALA A 168 14.24 9.41 14.31
N ASP A 169 14.59 8.11 14.43
CA ASP A 169 15.24 7.53 15.61
C ASP A 169 14.41 7.65 16.90
N HIS A 170 13.10 7.76 16.78
CA HIS A 170 12.13 7.72 17.86
C HIS A 170 11.34 6.41 17.78
N ASP A 171 11.76 5.41 18.52
CA ASP A 171 11.01 4.17 18.67
C ASP A 171 9.82 4.40 19.60
N VAL A 172 8.61 4.43 19.06
CA VAL A 172 7.37 4.52 19.84
C VAL A 172 7.15 3.17 20.54
N ARG A 173 7.28 3.17 21.87
CA ARG A 173 7.19 1.97 22.70
C ARG A 173 5.80 1.71 23.24
N GLY A 174 5.02 2.78 23.39
CA GLY A 174 3.67 2.68 23.90
C GLY A 174 2.99 4.04 23.99
N TRP A 175 1.73 4.00 24.33
CA TRP A 175 0.90 5.17 24.56
C TRP A 175 -0.14 4.88 25.62
N ARG A 176 -0.68 5.95 26.26
CA ARG A 176 -1.81 5.90 27.15
C ARG A 176 -2.65 7.14 27.03
N VAL A 177 -3.92 7.05 27.39
CA VAL A 177 -4.79 8.19 27.54
C VAL A 177 -4.54 8.83 28.91
N GLU A 178 -4.48 10.17 28.94
CA GLU A 178 -4.32 10.93 30.16
C GLU A 178 -5.23 12.17 30.08
N GLY A 179 -6.29 12.19 30.89
CA GLY A 179 -7.35 13.20 30.78
C GLY A 179 -8.02 13.17 29.41
N ASN A 180 -8.06 14.30 28.74
CA ASN A 180 -8.64 14.44 27.38
C ASN A 180 -7.61 14.27 26.26
N GLY A 181 -6.34 13.98 26.59
CA GLY A 181 -5.24 13.81 25.66
C GLY A 181 -4.63 12.43 25.71
N VAL A 182 -3.45 12.35 25.14
CA VAL A 182 -2.63 11.15 25.07
C VAL A 182 -1.19 11.44 25.48
N VAL A 183 -0.54 10.45 26.04
CA VAL A 183 0.91 10.45 26.31
C VAL A 183 1.54 9.32 25.54
N VAL A 184 2.57 9.62 24.76
CA VAL A 184 3.33 8.68 23.94
C VAL A 184 4.73 8.54 24.51
N GLU A 185 5.16 7.31 24.73
CA GLU A 185 6.48 6.94 25.23
C GLU A 185 7.36 6.48 24.07
N THR A 186 8.50 7.12 23.92
CA THR A 186 9.48 6.77 22.89
C THR A 186 10.81 6.30 23.50
N SER A 187 11.73 5.86 22.66
CA SER A 187 13.08 5.52 23.09
C SER A 187 13.88 6.72 23.65
N ARG A 188 13.45 7.97 23.38
CA ARG A 188 14.17 9.20 23.71
C ARG A 188 13.48 10.07 24.75
N GLU A 189 12.16 10.18 24.66
CA GLU A 189 11.38 11.08 25.49
C GLU A 189 9.92 10.60 25.64
N THR A 190 9.22 11.26 26.54
CA THR A 190 7.76 11.16 26.67
C THR A 190 7.12 12.46 26.18
N VAL A 191 6.13 12.34 25.28
CA VAL A 191 5.46 13.49 24.65
C VAL A 191 3.96 13.41 24.94
N SER A 192 3.31 14.55 25.23
CA SER A 192 1.87 14.65 25.36
C SER A 192 1.24 15.33 24.13
N ALA A 193 0.01 14.94 23.81
CA ALA A 193 -0.77 15.57 22.75
C ALA A 193 -2.28 15.52 23.03
N GLY A 194 -3.04 16.37 22.35
CA GLY A 194 -4.49 16.28 22.35
C GLY A 194 -5.01 15.06 21.61
N ARG A 195 -4.31 14.61 20.57
CA ARG A 195 -4.71 13.49 19.70
C ARG A 195 -3.50 12.64 19.29
N LEU A 196 -3.77 11.36 18.97
CA LEU A 196 -2.79 10.43 18.45
C LEU A 196 -3.30 9.82 17.14
N VAL A 197 -2.43 9.77 16.14
CA VAL A 197 -2.64 9.04 14.88
C VAL A 197 -1.66 7.89 14.81
N LEU A 198 -2.16 6.65 14.80
CA LEU A 198 -1.35 5.43 14.73
C LEU A 198 -1.27 4.93 13.29
N CYS A 199 -0.07 4.94 12.74
CA CYS A 199 0.27 4.38 11.42
C CYS A 199 1.45 3.39 11.52
N PRO A 200 1.40 2.38 12.40
CA PRO A 200 2.56 1.63 12.86
C PRO A 200 3.10 0.64 11.82
N GLY A 201 2.42 0.45 10.68
CA GLY A 201 2.83 -0.51 9.66
C GLY A 201 2.98 -1.93 10.22
N PRO A 202 4.17 -2.56 10.09
CA PRO A 202 4.40 -3.93 10.58
C PRO A 202 4.34 -4.10 12.11
N TRP A 203 4.42 -3.01 12.88
CA TRP A 203 4.31 -3.03 14.34
C TRP A 203 2.88 -2.80 14.85
N ALA A 204 1.88 -3.09 14.00
CA ALA A 204 0.47 -2.87 14.34
C ALA A 204 0.01 -3.72 15.53
N ALA A 205 0.47 -4.96 15.65
CA ALA A 205 0.11 -5.84 16.76
C ALA A 205 0.44 -5.24 18.14
N ASP A 206 1.58 -4.55 18.24
CA ASP A 206 2.07 -3.99 19.50
C ASP A 206 1.41 -2.66 19.86
N LEU A 207 1.13 -1.82 18.85
CA LEU A 207 0.75 -0.43 19.07
C LEU A 207 -0.73 -0.15 18.93
N VAL A 208 -1.47 -0.90 18.09
CA VAL A 208 -2.89 -0.61 17.82
C VAL A 208 -3.80 -1.05 18.96
N ARG A 209 -3.44 -2.10 19.69
CA ARG A 209 -4.16 -2.60 20.87
C ARG A 209 -5.63 -2.93 20.62
N LEU A 210 -5.91 -3.64 19.53
CA LEU A 210 -7.21 -4.18 19.19
C LEU A 210 -7.21 -5.71 19.36
N PRO A 211 -7.58 -6.26 20.54
CA PRO A 211 -7.50 -7.71 20.78
C PRO A 211 -8.33 -8.55 19.80
N ALA A 212 -9.43 -8.00 19.30
CA ALA A 212 -10.28 -8.66 18.30
C ALA A 212 -9.68 -8.68 16.88
N VAL A 213 -8.55 -8.01 16.65
CA VAL A 213 -7.93 -7.87 15.32
C VAL A 213 -6.50 -8.39 15.36
N PRO A 214 -6.27 -9.70 15.22
CA PRO A 214 -4.92 -10.24 15.13
C PRO A 214 -4.27 -9.83 13.81
N PHE A 215 -3.20 -9.03 13.88
CA PHE A 215 -2.39 -8.68 12.72
C PHE A 215 -1.28 -9.70 12.52
N THR A 216 -1.09 -10.14 11.28
CA THR A 216 0.01 -11.03 10.88
C THR A 216 0.91 -10.31 9.91
N VAL A 217 2.23 -10.35 10.14
CA VAL A 217 3.21 -9.76 9.23
C VAL A 217 3.76 -10.84 8.31
N LEU A 218 3.73 -10.57 7.01
CA LEU A 218 4.29 -11.45 5.99
C LEU A 218 5.50 -10.80 5.32
N ARG A 219 6.57 -11.57 5.19
CA ARG A 219 7.73 -11.24 4.37
C ARG A 219 7.37 -11.46 2.90
N LYS A 220 7.70 -10.49 2.02
CA LYS A 220 7.42 -10.50 0.58
C LYS A 220 8.64 -10.10 -0.21
N SER A 221 9.10 -10.95 -1.10
CA SER A 221 10.21 -10.65 -2.01
C SER A 221 9.77 -9.84 -3.22
N LEU A 222 10.61 -8.90 -3.59
CA LEU A 222 10.51 -8.08 -4.80
C LEU A 222 11.76 -8.36 -5.64
N PHE A 223 11.59 -8.63 -6.91
CA PHE A 223 12.69 -8.93 -7.81
C PHE A 223 12.69 -8.01 -9.03
N TRP A 224 13.88 -7.72 -9.56
CA TRP A 224 14.06 -7.04 -10.83
C TRP A 224 14.90 -7.93 -11.75
N TYR A 225 14.51 -7.97 -13.02
CA TYR A 225 15.16 -8.77 -14.03
C TYR A 225 15.47 -7.95 -15.29
N ALA A 226 16.65 -8.16 -15.84
CA ALA A 226 17.01 -7.55 -17.11
C ALA A 226 16.20 -8.13 -18.27
N PRO A 227 15.82 -7.33 -19.27
CA PRO A 227 15.31 -7.84 -20.54
C PRO A 227 16.35 -8.77 -21.20
N ALA A 228 15.87 -9.85 -21.83
CA ALA A 228 16.71 -10.75 -22.65
C ALA A 228 16.73 -10.27 -24.11
N ALA A 229 17.51 -10.95 -24.94
CA ALA A 229 17.68 -10.61 -26.37
C ALA A 229 16.36 -10.55 -27.17
N GLY A 230 15.29 -11.21 -26.69
CA GLY A 230 13.97 -11.21 -27.33
C GLY A 230 13.07 -10.02 -26.94
N LEU A 231 13.50 -9.16 -26.02
CA LEU A 231 12.73 -7.98 -25.58
C LEU A 231 13.67 -6.77 -25.47
N ALA A 232 13.62 -5.92 -26.47
CA ALA A 232 14.42 -4.68 -26.44
C ALA A 232 14.08 -3.82 -25.21
N PRO A 233 15.06 -3.12 -24.60
CA PRO A 233 14.82 -2.27 -23.41
C PRO A 233 13.70 -1.24 -23.63
N ALA A 234 13.60 -0.64 -24.80
CA ALA A 234 12.52 0.30 -25.13
C ALA A 234 11.14 -0.36 -25.13
N ALA A 235 11.03 -1.59 -25.62
CA ALA A 235 9.78 -2.37 -25.56
C ALA A 235 9.44 -2.79 -24.14
N ALA A 236 10.43 -3.16 -23.31
CA ALA A 236 10.27 -3.45 -21.90
C ALA A 236 9.79 -2.23 -21.10
N ALA A 237 10.26 -1.03 -21.45
CA ALA A 237 9.82 0.23 -20.84
C ALA A 237 8.43 0.66 -21.31
N ALA A 238 7.99 0.21 -22.48
CA ALA A 238 6.67 0.53 -23.05
C ALA A 238 5.55 -0.44 -22.61
N LEU A 239 5.86 -1.47 -21.84
CA LEU A 239 4.85 -2.36 -21.26
C LEU A 239 3.94 -1.60 -20.29
N PRO A 240 2.66 -1.99 -20.16
CA PRO A 240 1.85 -1.54 -19.03
C PRO A 240 2.35 -2.18 -17.73
N ALA A 241 1.91 -1.66 -16.59
CA ALA A 241 1.88 -2.45 -15.38
C ALA A 241 0.99 -3.68 -15.62
N PHE A 242 1.26 -4.79 -14.94
CA PHE A 242 0.50 -6.02 -15.18
C PHE A 242 0.18 -6.76 -13.88
N ALA A 243 -0.90 -7.55 -13.92
CA ALA A 243 -1.37 -8.37 -12.82
C ALA A 243 -1.97 -9.67 -13.39
N PHE A 244 -1.46 -10.82 -12.97
CA PHE A 244 -1.84 -12.13 -13.49
C PHE A 244 -2.36 -13.01 -12.36
N ASP A 245 -3.61 -13.43 -12.48
CA ASP A 245 -4.24 -14.41 -11.61
C ASP A 245 -4.02 -15.80 -12.19
N THR A 246 -3.12 -16.56 -11.57
CA THR A 246 -2.73 -17.88 -12.05
C THR A 246 -3.10 -18.97 -11.03
N PRO A 247 -3.23 -20.24 -11.43
CA PRO A 247 -3.44 -21.34 -10.48
C PRO A 247 -2.35 -21.47 -9.40
N ARG A 248 -1.18 -20.86 -9.62
CA ARG A 248 -0.04 -20.88 -8.70
C ARG A 248 0.10 -19.61 -7.87
N GLY A 249 -0.84 -18.66 -7.97
CA GLY A 249 -0.84 -17.43 -7.22
C GLY A 249 -1.09 -16.19 -8.07
N PHE A 250 -1.23 -15.06 -7.39
CA PHE A 250 -1.44 -13.75 -8.00
C PHE A 250 -0.11 -13.00 -8.12
N TRP A 251 0.25 -12.65 -9.35
CA TRP A 251 1.51 -12.03 -9.73
C TRP A 251 1.29 -10.62 -10.24
N TYR A 252 2.21 -9.73 -9.96
CA TYR A 252 2.17 -8.37 -10.50
C TYR A 252 3.55 -7.86 -10.85
N GLY A 253 3.61 -6.94 -11.80
CA GLY A 253 4.87 -6.34 -12.19
C GLY A 253 4.70 -5.00 -12.88
N PHE A 254 5.83 -4.42 -13.22
CA PHE A 254 5.94 -3.07 -13.75
C PHE A 254 6.88 -3.05 -14.94
N PRO A 255 6.70 -2.08 -15.89
CA PRO A 255 7.65 -1.89 -16.97
C PRO A 255 9.06 -1.61 -16.43
N MET A 256 10.05 -1.72 -17.29
CA MET A 256 11.40 -1.29 -16.97
C MET A 256 11.44 0.24 -16.82
N LEU A 257 11.81 0.72 -15.63
CA LEU A 257 11.86 2.14 -15.32
C LEU A 257 13.26 2.71 -15.35
N ASP A 258 14.24 1.88 -15.03
CA ASP A 258 15.66 2.23 -14.97
C ASP A 258 16.52 0.98 -15.22
N GLY A 259 17.82 1.08 -15.00
CA GLY A 259 18.78 0.00 -15.23
C GLY A 259 18.58 -1.26 -14.37
N ARG A 260 17.67 -1.23 -13.39
CA ARG A 260 17.31 -2.43 -12.63
C ARG A 260 16.45 -3.41 -13.42
N GLY A 261 15.85 -3.00 -14.53
CA GLY A 261 15.01 -3.87 -15.36
C GLY A 261 13.53 -3.87 -14.95
N LEU A 262 12.81 -4.93 -15.31
CA LEU A 262 11.40 -5.11 -14.95
C LEU A 262 11.28 -5.60 -13.51
N LYS A 263 10.40 -4.96 -12.75
CA LYS A 263 10.06 -5.42 -11.41
C LYS A 263 8.90 -6.41 -11.46
N ILE A 264 9.04 -7.51 -10.70
CA ILE A 264 8.00 -8.52 -10.53
C ILE A 264 7.97 -9.04 -9.10
N ALA A 265 6.78 -9.40 -8.63
CA ALA A 265 6.59 -10.04 -7.33
C ALA A 265 5.32 -10.91 -7.31
N GLU A 266 5.32 -11.89 -6.44
CA GLU A 266 4.12 -12.63 -6.07
C GLU A 266 3.37 -11.89 -4.96
N HIS A 267 2.05 -11.68 -5.15
CA HIS A 267 1.20 -11.05 -4.15
C HIS A 267 0.68 -12.05 -3.13
N THR A 268 0.32 -13.25 -3.57
CA THR A 268 -0.13 -14.36 -2.70
C THR A 268 1.02 -14.99 -1.91
N GLY A 269 0.68 -15.81 -0.91
CA GLY A 269 1.70 -16.47 -0.09
C GLY A 269 2.53 -15.49 0.75
N GLY A 270 3.77 -15.87 1.04
CA GLY A 270 4.71 -15.15 1.90
C GLY A 270 4.94 -15.87 3.23
N ARG A 271 6.09 -15.64 3.84
CA ARG A 271 6.44 -16.22 5.14
C ARG A 271 6.08 -15.27 6.28
N VAL A 272 5.55 -15.83 7.37
CA VAL A 272 5.28 -15.06 8.59
C VAL A 272 6.60 -14.52 9.15
N ALA A 273 6.62 -13.22 9.43
CA ALA A 273 7.70 -12.53 10.12
C ALA A 273 7.25 -12.28 11.56
N ALA A 274 7.84 -13.01 12.51
CA ALA A 274 7.50 -12.88 13.93
C ALA A 274 7.94 -11.52 14.50
N ASP A 275 9.13 -11.05 14.11
CA ASP A 275 9.64 -9.72 14.44
C ASP A 275 9.95 -8.96 13.16
N PRO A 276 9.30 -7.82 12.89
CA PRO A 276 9.59 -6.97 11.72
C PRO A 276 11.01 -6.40 11.69
N LEU A 277 11.72 -6.36 12.81
CA LEU A 277 13.12 -5.91 12.89
C LEU A 277 14.11 -7.00 12.51
N ASP A 278 13.78 -8.27 12.80
CA ASP A 278 14.64 -9.44 12.56
C ASP A 278 14.18 -10.23 11.32
N VAL A 279 13.74 -9.54 10.29
CA VAL A 279 13.35 -10.18 9.03
C VAL A 279 14.58 -10.52 8.20
N ASP A 280 14.71 -11.79 7.85
CA ASP A 280 15.69 -12.22 6.85
C ASP A 280 15.42 -11.53 5.52
N ARG A 281 16.40 -10.73 5.09
CA ARG A 281 16.36 -9.97 3.82
C ARG A 281 17.19 -10.61 2.72
N ALA A 282 17.73 -11.81 2.95
CA ALA A 282 18.42 -12.58 1.93
C ALA A 282 17.42 -13.06 0.86
N ILE A 283 17.96 -13.42 -0.29
CA ILE A 283 17.17 -14.01 -1.37
C ILE A 283 16.78 -15.43 -0.96
N ASP A 284 15.49 -15.73 -1.04
CA ASP A 284 15.00 -17.08 -0.93
C ASP A 284 15.07 -17.75 -2.30
N PRO A 285 15.85 -18.83 -2.47
CA PRO A 285 15.97 -19.52 -3.75
C PRO A 285 14.64 -20.07 -4.30
N ALA A 286 13.72 -20.47 -3.41
CA ALA A 286 12.41 -20.99 -3.84
C ALA A 286 11.52 -19.85 -4.37
N GLU A 287 11.49 -18.69 -3.71
CA GLU A 287 10.77 -17.51 -4.18
C GLU A 287 11.36 -17.00 -5.53
N GLN A 288 12.69 -17.01 -5.66
CA GLN A 288 13.34 -16.65 -6.93
C GLN A 288 12.97 -17.63 -8.04
N ALA A 289 13.04 -18.93 -7.79
CA ALA A 289 12.67 -19.95 -8.77
C ALA A 289 11.22 -19.86 -9.22
N ALA A 290 10.30 -19.53 -8.28
CA ALA A 290 8.89 -19.32 -8.61
C ALA A 290 8.69 -18.13 -9.55
N VAL A 291 9.39 -17.00 -9.30
CA VAL A 291 9.38 -15.83 -10.20
C VAL A 291 9.96 -16.17 -11.56
N GLU A 292 11.09 -16.87 -11.64
CA GLU A 292 11.71 -17.26 -12.89
C GLU A 292 10.84 -18.23 -13.70
N GLY A 293 10.14 -19.13 -13.02
CA GLY A 293 9.14 -20.00 -13.63
C GLY A 293 7.97 -19.19 -14.23
N TRP A 294 7.45 -18.22 -13.47
CA TRP A 294 6.40 -17.34 -13.97
C TRP A 294 6.86 -16.53 -15.20
N LEU A 295 8.08 -15.97 -15.16
CA LEU A 295 8.66 -15.23 -16.28
C LEU A 295 8.78 -16.11 -17.54
N ALA A 296 9.23 -17.36 -17.39
CA ALA A 296 9.34 -18.29 -18.51
C ALA A 296 7.98 -18.60 -19.16
N ASP A 297 6.93 -18.72 -18.33
CA ASP A 297 5.58 -19.05 -18.79
C ASP A 297 4.85 -17.84 -19.41
N HIS A 298 5.01 -16.64 -18.84
CA HIS A 298 4.14 -15.49 -19.14
C HIS A 298 4.86 -14.28 -19.75
N LEU A 299 6.19 -14.13 -19.56
CA LEU A 299 6.97 -13.01 -20.08
C LEU A 299 8.38 -13.47 -20.53
N PRO A 300 8.48 -14.41 -21.48
CA PRO A 300 9.73 -15.10 -21.82
C PRO A 300 10.82 -14.19 -22.41
N GLY A 301 10.46 -12.98 -22.87
CA GLY A 301 11.42 -11.97 -23.31
C GLY A 301 12.19 -11.31 -22.18
N VAL A 302 11.84 -11.56 -20.92
CA VAL A 302 12.63 -11.16 -19.75
C VAL A 302 13.58 -12.29 -19.40
N GLY A 303 14.86 -11.96 -19.32
CA GLY A 303 15.91 -12.95 -19.03
C GLY A 303 15.89 -13.42 -17.58
N ARG A 304 16.70 -14.44 -17.28
CA ARG A 304 16.93 -14.94 -15.93
C ARG A 304 18.02 -14.15 -15.17
N THR A 305 18.50 -13.06 -15.74
CA THR A 305 19.50 -12.21 -15.09
C THR A 305 18.79 -11.30 -14.10
N ARG A 306 18.75 -11.74 -12.84
CA ARG A 306 18.26 -10.91 -11.73
C ARG A 306 19.27 -9.78 -11.50
N THR A 307 18.77 -8.56 -11.48
CA THR A 307 19.56 -7.34 -11.35
C THR A 307 19.45 -6.72 -9.96
N ASP A 308 18.30 -6.91 -9.29
CA ASP A 308 18.06 -6.37 -7.95
C ASP A 308 17.06 -7.23 -7.18
N HIS A 309 17.03 -7.04 -5.87
CA HIS A 309 16.12 -7.71 -4.94
C HIS A 309 15.85 -6.83 -3.71
N ALA A 310 14.63 -6.88 -3.20
CA ALA A 310 14.27 -6.25 -1.93
C ALA A 310 13.23 -7.09 -1.18
N VAL A 311 13.18 -6.93 0.13
CA VAL A 311 12.16 -7.56 0.98
C VAL A 311 11.23 -6.51 1.54
N CYS A 312 9.95 -6.62 1.22
CA CYS A 312 8.85 -5.82 1.72
C CYS A 312 8.08 -6.59 2.80
N LEU A 313 7.27 -5.88 3.58
CA LEU A 313 6.41 -6.47 4.60
C LEU A 313 4.94 -6.15 4.30
N TYR A 314 4.07 -7.17 4.42
CA TYR A 314 2.63 -6.99 4.42
C TYR A 314 2.11 -7.18 5.85
N THR A 315 1.30 -6.25 6.33
CA THR A 315 0.56 -6.41 7.58
C THR A 315 -0.86 -6.81 7.24
N MET A 316 -1.18 -8.06 7.51
CA MET A 316 -2.48 -8.67 7.18
C MET A 316 -3.47 -8.43 8.31
N SER A 317 -4.70 -8.07 7.97
CA SER A 317 -5.88 -8.15 8.82
C SER A 317 -6.61 -9.47 8.61
N PRO A 318 -7.50 -9.90 9.53
CA PRO A 318 -8.19 -11.20 9.42
C PRO A 318 -9.06 -11.33 8.17
N ASP A 319 -9.70 -10.26 7.73
CA ASP A 319 -10.59 -10.19 6.56
C ASP A 319 -9.92 -9.63 5.32
N HIS A 320 -8.64 -9.36 5.38
CA HIS A 320 -7.83 -8.74 4.34
C HIS A 320 -8.24 -7.31 3.96
N HIS A 321 -9.25 -6.71 4.60
CA HIS A 321 -9.58 -5.28 4.44
C HIS A 321 -8.79 -4.41 5.42
N PHE A 322 -8.62 -3.14 5.08
CA PHE A 322 -7.90 -2.18 5.93
C PHE A 322 -8.63 -1.97 7.25
N VAL A 323 -7.89 -1.65 8.30
CA VAL A 323 -8.44 -1.25 9.60
C VAL A 323 -8.17 0.24 9.76
N VAL A 324 -9.20 1.07 9.54
CA VAL A 324 -9.09 2.54 9.56
C VAL A 324 -10.27 3.14 10.32
N GLY A 325 -10.00 3.94 11.34
CA GLY A 325 -11.05 4.54 12.15
C GLY A 325 -10.54 5.13 13.44
N LEU A 326 -11.45 5.53 14.32
CA LEU A 326 -11.14 5.82 15.71
C LEU A 326 -10.97 4.51 16.49
N HIS A 327 -10.11 4.53 17.50
CA HIS A 327 -9.97 3.43 18.42
C HIS A 327 -11.28 3.25 19.20
N PRO A 328 -11.86 2.04 19.30
CA PRO A 328 -13.19 1.86 19.90
C PRO A 328 -13.31 2.35 21.34
N GLU A 329 -12.25 2.20 22.13
CA GLU A 329 -12.21 2.59 23.55
C GLU A 329 -11.61 3.97 23.77
N HIS A 330 -10.92 4.53 22.78
CA HIS A 330 -10.12 5.76 22.91
C HIS A 330 -10.37 6.72 21.75
N PRO A 331 -11.42 7.55 21.79
CA PRO A 331 -11.79 8.45 20.69
C PRO A 331 -10.71 9.53 20.39
N GLN A 332 -9.72 9.70 21.26
CA GLN A 332 -8.57 10.57 21.03
C GLN A 332 -7.55 9.95 20.05
N VAL A 333 -7.72 8.65 19.69
CA VAL A 333 -6.77 7.89 18.88
C VAL A 333 -7.41 7.50 17.55
N ALA A 334 -6.91 8.04 16.46
CA ALA A 334 -7.21 7.57 15.11
C ALA A 334 -6.13 6.55 14.67
N LEU A 335 -6.51 5.55 13.91
CA LEU A 335 -5.58 4.49 13.50
C LEU A 335 -5.79 4.04 12.06
N ALA A 336 -4.70 3.58 11.44
CA ALA A 336 -4.69 2.93 10.14
C ALA A 336 -3.65 1.81 10.12
N ALA A 337 -4.12 0.57 9.99
CA ALA A 337 -3.30 -0.64 10.03
C ALA A 337 -3.88 -1.75 9.12
N GLY A 338 -3.20 -2.90 9.03
CA GLY A 338 -3.73 -4.08 8.36
C GLY A 338 -4.03 -3.88 6.88
N PHE A 339 -3.11 -3.27 6.12
CA PHE A 339 -3.33 -2.94 4.71
C PHE A 339 -3.20 -4.12 3.75
N SER A 340 -2.93 -5.31 4.26
CA SER A 340 -3.01 -6.61 3.57
C SER A 340 -2.35 -6.65 2.18
N GLY A 341 -1.25 -5.90 2.01
CA GLY A 341 -0.45 -5.88 0.78
C GLY A 341 -0.98 -4.98 -0.35
N HIS A 342 -2.15 -4.34 -0.19
CA HIS A 342 -2.74 -3.55 -1.29
C HIS A 342 -3.08 -2.07 -0.93
N GLY A 343 -2.62 -1.57 0.24
CA GLY A 343 -3.02 -0.28 0.79
C GLY A 343 -2.32 0.95 0.22
N PHE A 344 -1.08 0.87 -0.28
CA PHE A 344 -0.25 2.07 -0.54
C PHE A 344 -0.91 3.10 -1.48
N LYS A 345 -1.64 2.67 -2.50
CA LYS A 345 -2.34 3.54 -3.44
C LYS A 345 -3.36 4.45 -2.78
N PHE A 346 -3.84 4.07 -1.59
CA PHE A 346 -4.78 4.84 -0.77
C PHE A 346 -4.09 5.80 0.20
N ALA A 347 -2.76 5.81 0.31
CA ALA A 347 -2.07 6.54 1.38
C ALA A 347 -2.48 8.03 1.44
N SER A 348 -2.63 8.68 0.31
CA SER A 348 -3.07 10.08 0.24
C SER A 348 -4.47 10.30 0.85
N VAL A 349 -5.46 9.45 0.52
CA VAL A 349 -6.83 9.58 1.05
C VAL A 349 -6.95 9.03 2.47
N ILE A 350 -6.18 8.02 2.85
CA ILE A 350 -6.14 7.54 4.24
C ILE A 350 -5.56 8.64 5.14
N GLY A 351 -4.54 9.36 4.68
CA GLY A 351 -4.01 10.52 5.40
C GLY A 351 -5.07 11.62 5.63
N GLU A 352 -5.92 11.89 4.63
CA GLU A 352 -7.06 12.81 4.75
C GLU A 352 -8.09 12.29 5.79
N ILE A 353 -8.48 11.03 5.70
CA ILE A 353 -9.39 10.39 6.65
C ILE A 353 -8.86 10.47 8.08
N LEU A 354 -7.58 10.17 8.28
CA LEU A 354 -6.97 10.22 9.61
C LEU A 354 -6.93 11.64 10.17
N ALA A 355 -6.68 12.65 9.33
CA ALA A 355 -6.73 14.04 9.74
C ALA A 355 -8.15 14.47 10.15
N ASP A 356 -9.16 14.07 9.37
CA ASP A 356 -10.56 14.31 9.70
C ASP A 356 -10.94 13.66 11.04
N LEU A 357 -10.61 12.38 11.21
CA LEU A 357 -10.91 11.64 12.44
C LEU A 357 -10.22 12.25 13.67
N ALA A 358 -8.96 12.66 13.54
CA ALA A 358 -8.20 13.23 14.64
C ALA A 358 -8.72 14.61 15.06
N LEU A 359 -9.11 15.45 14.10
CA LEU A 359 -9.51 16.84 14.39
C LEU A 359 -11.01 17.00 14.60
N ASP A 360 -11.84 16.29 13.83
CA ASP A 360 -13.30 16.44 13.82
C ASP A 360 -14.05 15.25 14.44
N GLY A 361 -13.36 14.13 14.69
CA GLY A 361 -13.96 12.88 15.17
C GLY A 361 -14.75 12.10 14.11
N THR A 362 -14.86 12.62 12.89
CA THR A 362 -15.62 12.00 11.78
C THR A 362 -15.02 12.39 10.44
N THR A 363 -15.33 11.63 9.40
CA THR A 363 -14.98 11.96 8.00
C THR A 363 -16.22 11.87 7.11
N ARG A 364 -16.24 12.66 6.03
CA ARG A 364 -17.29 12.59 4.99
C ARG A 364 -16.98 11.54 3.92
N LEU A 365 -15.79 10.98 3.94
CA LEU A 365 -15.39 9.94 2.99
C LEU A 365 -16.03 8.60 3.37
N PRO A 366 -16.41 7.75 2.40
CA PRO A 366 -17.11 6.50 2.66
C PRO A 366 -16.14 5.41 3.17
N ALA A 367 -15.60 5.60 4.37
CA ALA A 367 -14.63 4.71 4.99
C ALA A 367 -15.22 3.83 6.10
N GLY A 368 -16.54 3.90 6.35
CA GLY A 368 -17.19 3.20 7.46
C GLY A 368 -17.00 1.68 7.44
N PHE A 369 -16.93 1.06 6.24
CA PHE A 369 -16.69 -0.37 6.09
C PHE A 369 -15.28 -0.82 6.54
N LEU A 370 -14.37 0.13 6.74
CA LEU A 370 -13.00 -0.10 7.24
C LEU A 370 -12.88 0.07 8.75
N ALA A 371 -13.95 0.49 9.43
CA ALA A 371 -13.91 0.80 10.86
C ALA A 371 -13.51 -0.42 11.71
N PRO A 372 -12.69 -0.22 12.76
CA PRO A 372 -12.26 -1.30 13.66
C PRO A 372 -13.44 -2.06 14.31
N GLY A 373 -14.55 -1.36 14.56
CA GLY A 373 -15.75 -1.93 15.19
C GLY A 373 -16.39 -3.09 14.45
N ARG A 374 -16.11 -3.28 13.14
CA ARG A 374 -16.64 -4.43 12.37
C ARG A 374 -16.19 -5.80 12.90
N PHE A 375 -15.10 -5.83 13.66
CA PHE A 375 -14.62 -7.08 14.28
C PHE A 375 -15.26 -7.38 15.64
N ALA A 376 -15.95 -6.44 16.26
CA ALA A 376 -16.61 -6.64 17.56
C ALA A 376 -17.77 -7.67 17.47
N GLU A 377 -18.49 -7.70 16.36
CA GLU A 377 -19.59 -8.63 16.12
C GLU A 377 -19.12 -10.09 15.96
N HIS A 378 -17.88 -10.32 15.54
CA HIS A 378 -17.30 -11.66 15.37
C HIS A 378 -16.91 -12.33 16.69
N VAL A 379 -16.74 -11.57 17.75
CA VAL A 379 -16.42 -12.08 19.11
C VAL A 379 -17.69 -12.50 19.85
N ALA A 380 -18.81 -11.82 19.63
CA ALA A 380 -20.09 -12.10 20.27
C ALA A 380 -20.79 -13.38 19.77
N GLY A 381 -20.38 -13.91 18.61
CA GLY A 381 -20.92 -15.15 18.02
C GLY A 381 -20.14 -16.44 18.31
N ARG A 382 -19.11 -16.38 19.16
CA ARG A 382 -18.35 -17.55 19.65
C ARG A 382 -18.55 -17.70 21.15
N ASP A 383 -19.78 -18.00 21.56
CA ASP A 383 -20.03 -18.67 22.81
C ASP A 383 -20.05 -20.18 22.57
N PRO A 384 -19.53 -21.00 23.51
CA PRO A 384 -18.97 -22.33 23.32
C PRO A 384 -19.94 -23.42 22.90
#